data_64d3f24c043c3b27ec8d405bc1488f7d
#
_entry.id   64d3f24c043c3b27ec8d405bc1488f7d
#
_cell.length_a   1.000
_cell.length_b   1.000
_cell.length_c   1.000
_cell.angle_alpha   90.00
_cell.angle_beta   90.00
_cell.angle_gamma   90.00
#
_symmetry.space_group_name_H-M   'P 1'
#
loop_
_entity.id
_entity.type
_entity.pdbx_description
1 polymer ?
#
loop_
_entity_poly.entity_id
_entity_poly.type
_entity_poly.pdbx_seq_one_letter_code
_entity_poly.pdbx_strand_id
1 'polypeptide(L)'
;LSLHDALPIFMHMEYEGIQFYFIDNEYYFSGFAPYDGDPKWNIEKFAFFSKAVLSILPVIGFRPELIHCHDWQTGLIPVYLDNFRYLGEYYRGIKTVMTIHNLKFQGVWDTKSVREITGLPEYYFVPDKMEAYKDANLLKGGIVYADKVTTVSNSYAEEIKTQIGRA
;
A
#
# COMPACT_ATOMS: atom_id res chain seq x y z
N LEU A 1 -5.23 -13.79 -14.79
CA LEU A 1 -5.12 -12.40 -15.27
C LEU A 1 -3.98 -11.75 -14.48
N SER A 2 -2.95 -11.29 -15.19
CA SER A 2 -1.86 -10.54 -14.59
C SER A 2 -2.38 -9.16 -14.18
N LEU A 3 -1.84 -8.56 -13.08
CA LEU A 3 -2.06 -7.16 -12.72
C LEU A 3 -1.76 -6.17 -13.89
N HIS A 4 -1.18 -6.67 -14.99
CA HIS A 4 -0.86 -5.90 -16.19
C HIS A 4 -2.05 -5.71 -17.14
N ASP A 5 -3.13 -6.50 -17.01
CA ASP A 5 -4.20 -6.50 -18.01
C ASP A 5 -5.40 -5.61 -17.64
N ALA A 6 -5.49 -5.17 -16.39
CA ALA A 6 -6.54 -4.26 -15.94
C ALA A 6 -6.01 -2.81 -15.94
N LEU A 7 -6.27 -2.08 -17.02
CA LEU A 7 -6.00 -0.64 -17.05
C LEU A 7 -6.97 0.05 -16.09
N PRO A 8 -6.46 0.77 -15.08
CA PRO A 8 -7.34 1.54 -14.21
C PRO A 8 -7.97 2.69 -14.99
N ILE A 9 -9.27 2.86 -14.85
CA ILE A 9 -9.96 4.07 -15.28
C ILE A 9 -9.82 5.07 -14.13
N PHE A 10 -9.39 6.28 -14.46
CA PHE A 10 -9.27 7.36 -13.49
C PHE A 10 -10.38 8.36 -13.70
N MET A 11 -11.13 8.63 -12.63
CA MET A 11 -12.07 9.75 -12.58
C MET A 11 -11.46 10.83 -11.70
N HIS A 12 -11.76 12.08 -12.03
CA HIS A 12 -11.26 13.25 -11.33
C HIS A 12 -12.42 14.18 -11.01
N MET A 13 -12.42 14.74 -9.81
CA MET A 13 -13.29 15.84 -9.42
C MET A 13 -12.54 16.80 -8.49
N GLU A 14 -12.95 18.06 -8.52
CA GLU A 14 -12.52 19.04 -7.52
C GLU A 14 -13.71 19.35 -6.60
N TYR A 15 -13.45 19.37 -5.29
CA TYR A 15 -14.41 19.77 -4.29
C TYR A 15 -13.70 20.60 -3.20
N GLU A 16 -14.19 21.81 -2.94
CA GLU A 16 -13.62 22.75 -1.96
C GLU A 16 -12.11 22.98 -2.12
N GLY A 17 -11.61 23.05 -3.36
CA GLY A 17 -10.19 23.24 -3.67
C GLY A 17 -9.33 21.98 -3.50
N ILE A 18 -9.93 20.85 -3.18
CA ILE A 18 -9.25 19.54 -3.07
C ILE A 18 -9.48 18.76 -4.36
N GLN A 19 -8.41 18.21 -4.91
CA GLN A 19 -8.45 17.33 -6.07
C GLN A 19 -8.67 15.89 -5.63
N PHE A 20 -9.76 15.27 -6.09
CA PHE A 20 -10.07 13.86 -5.83
C PHE A 20 -9.82 13.05 -7.09
N TYR A 21 -9.07 11.97 -6.94
CA TYR A 21 -8.83 11.00 -8.00
C TYR A 21 -9.37 9.65 -7.56
N PHE A 22 -10.22 9.07 -8.38
CA PHE A 22 -10.82 7.76 -8.13
C PHE A 22 -10.21 6.73 -9.09
N ILE A 23 -9.81 5.60 -8.54
CA ILE A 23 -9.36 4.45 -9.31
C ILE A 23 -10.57 3.55 -9.49
N ASP A 24 -11.13 3.55 -10.70
CA ASP A 24 -12.25 2.70 -11.07
C ASP A 24 -11.75 1.44 -11.78
N ASN A 25 -12.17 0.30 -11.26
CA ASN A 25 -11.94 -1.00 -11.84
C ASN A 25 -13.04 -1.96 -11.37
N GLU A 26 -13.95 -2.32 -12.26
CA GLU A 26 -15.10 -3.17 -11.93
C GLU A 26 -14.68 -4.54 -11.38
N TYR A 27 -13.57 -5.09 -11.85
CA TYR A 27 -13.07 -6.38 -11.37
C TYR A 27 -12.72 -6.35 -9.89
N TYR A 28 -12.11 -5.27 -9.39
CA TYR A 28 -11.70 -5.16 -8.00
C TYR A 28 -12.69 -4.44 -7.10
N PHE A 29 -13.48 -3.50 -7.63
CA PHE A 29 -14.25 -2.55 -6.81
C PHE A 29 -15.76 -2.56 -7.07
N SER A 30 -16.32 -3.52 -7.82
CA SER A 30 -17.76 -3.63 -8.06
C SER A 30 -18.57 -4.10 -6.85
N GLY A 31 -17.93 -4.61 -5.80
CA GLY A 31 -18.60 -5.11 -4.59
C GLY A 31 -19.10 -3.99 -3.67
N PHE A 32 -20.16 -4.27 -2.91
CA PHE A 32 -20.71 -3.31 -1.92
C PHE A 32 -19.86 -3.22 -0.64
N ALA A 33 -18.97 -4.16 -0.39
CA ALA A 33 -18.11 -4.20 0.80
C ALA A 33 -16.65 -3.86 0.43
N PRO A 34 -15.92 -3.15 1.32
CA PRO A 34 -14.50 -2.87 1.11
C PRO A 34 -13.64 -4.14 1.10
N TYR A 35 -14.11 -5.21 1.75
CA TYR A 35 -13.45 -6.50 1.82
C TYR A 35 -14.35 -7.61 1.29
N ASP A 36 -13.75 -8.52 0.54
CA ASP A 36 -14.35 -9.78 0.14
C ASP A 36 -13.99 -10.89 1.12
N GLY A 37 -14.76 -12.00 1.10
CA GLY A 37 -14.52 -13.12 2.01
C GLY A 37 -13.21 -13.87 1.78
N ASP A 38 -12.57 -13.70 0.61
CA ASP A 38 -11.27 -14.30 0.29
C ASP A 38 -10.11 -13.33 0.66
N PRO A 39 -9.28 -13.68 1.65
CA PRO A 39 -8.15 -12.85 2.03
C PRO A 39 -7.14 -12.61 0.90
N LYS A 40 -6.88 -13.61 0.05
CA LYS A 40 -5.98 -13.49 -1.10
C LYS A 40 -6.49 -12.44 -2.09
N TRP A 41 -7.80 -12.44 -2.35
CA TRP A 41 -8.45 -11.44 -3.19
C TRP A 41 -8.25 -10.01 -2.65
N ASN A 42 -8.38 -9.83 -1.35
CA ASN A 42 -8.15 -8.52 -0.72
C ASN A 42 -6.68 -8.07 -0.87
N ILE A 43 -5.71 -8.99 -0.77
CA ILE A 43 -4.29 -8.69 -1.02
C ILE A 43 -4.09 -8.22 -2.47
N GLU A 44 -4.65 -8.94 -3.44
CA GLU A 44 -4.55 -8.60 -4.86
C GLU A 44 -5.18 -7.24 -5.17
N LYS A 45 -6.40 -7.00 -4.67
CA LYS A 45 -7.14 -5.75 -4.79
C LYS A 45 -6.33 -4.54 -4.30
N PHE A 46 -5.75 -4.61 -3.11
CA PHE A 46 -4.99 -3.50 -2.54
C PHE A 46 -3.55 -3.42 -3.07
N ALA A 47 -2.99 -4.49 -3.59
CA ALA A 47 -1.75 -4.44 -4.37
C ALA A 47 -1.97 -3.69 -5.69
N PHE A 48 -3.07 -3.98 -6.40
CA PHE A 48 -3.48 -3.23 -7.58
C PHE A 48 -3.68 -1.74 -7.25
N PHE A 49 -4.47 -1.43 -6.21
CA PHE A 49 -4.72 -0.05 -5.79
C PHE A 49 -3.41 0.70 -5.51
N SER A 50 -2.53 0.13 -4.69
CA SER A 50 -1.26 0.75 -4.32
C SER A 50 -0.36 1.04 -5.52
N LYS A 51 -0.31 0.13 -6.48
CA LYS A 51 0.45 0.30 -7.72
C LYS A 51 -0.18 1.36 -8.63
N ALA A 52 -1.51 1.35 -8.74
CA ALA A 52 -2.26 2.32 -9.55
C ALA A 52 -2.08 3.75 -9.03
N VAL A 53 -2.11 3.96 -7.70
CA VAL A 53 -1.84 5.29 -7.08
C VAL A 53 -0.51 5.86 -7.55
N LEU A 54 0.55 5.09 -7.56
CA LEU A 54 1.86 5.58 -8.02
C LEU A 54 1.90 5.77 -9.54
N SER A 55 1.30 4.86 -10.29
CA SER A 55 1.32 4.88 -11.75
C SER A 55 0.56 6.05 -12.34
N ILE A 56 -0.49 6.55 -11.68
CA ILE A 56 -1.26 7.72 -12.17
C ILE A 56 -0.46 9.03 -12.04
N LEU A 57 0.42 9.19 -11.07
CA LEU A 57 1.09 10.45 -10.77
C LEU A 57 1.73 11.12 -11.99
N PRO A 58 2.56 10.41 -12.79
CA PRO A 58 3.12 11.01 -14.01
C PRO A 58 2.05 11.27 -15.09
N VAL A 59 0.97 10.50 -15.13
CA VAL A 59 -0.10 10.63 -16.13
C VAL A 59 -0.89 11.92 -15.90
N ILE A 60 -1.19 12.25 -14.63
CA ILE A 60 -1.91 13.48 -14.27
C ILE A 60 -0.97 14.70 -14.12
N GLY A 61 0.34 14.51 -14.34
CA GLY A 61 1.33 15.58 -14.20
C GLY A 61 1.51 16.08 -12.77
N PHE A 62 1.13 15.30 -11.76
CA PHE A 62 1.22 15.67 -10.35
C PHE A 62 2.35 14.91 -9.65
N ARG A 63 3.43 15.59 -9.34
CA ARG A 63 4.56 15.04 -8.57
C ARG A 63 4.48 15.52 -7.11
N PRO A 64 3.96 14.70 -6.18
CA PRO A 64 3.84 15.09 -4.78
C PRO A 64 5.22 15.18 -4.11
N GLU A 65 5.35 16.01 -3.09
CA GLU A 65 6.48 15.99 -2.16
C GLU A 65 6.32 14.87 -1.13
N LEU A 66 5.05 14.56 -0.76
CA LEU A 66 4.71 13.59 0.27
C LEU A 66 3.46 12.81 -0.11
N ILE A 67 3.49 11.48 0.13
CA ILE A 67 2.33 10.59 0.03
C ILE A 67 1.97 10.13 1.45
N HIS A 68 0.73 10.37 1.87
CA HIS A 68 0.22 9.93 3.15
C HIS A 68 -0.60 8.64 2.97
N CYS A 69 -0.12 7.58 3.58
CA CYS A 69 -0.68 6.23 3.51
C CYS A 69 -1.42 5.88 4.80
N HIS A 70 -2.48 5.08 4.68
CA HIS A 70 -3.33 4.69 5.81
C HIS A 70 -3.54 3.18 5.84
N ASP A 71 -3.11 2.54 6.93
CA ASP A 71 -3.26 1.12 7.21
C ASP A 71 -2.67 0.18 6.11
N TRP A 72 -2.92 -1.10 6.26
CA TRP A 72 -2.35 -2.14 5.40
C TRP A 72 -2.80 -2.05 3.92
N GLN A 73 -3.98 -1.48 3.67
CA GLN A 73 -4.53 -1.33 2.32
C GLN A 73 -3.65 -0.46 1.42
N THR A 74 -2.90 0.44 2.02
CA THR A 74 -1.93 1.30 1.35
C THR A 74 -0.48 0.96 1.70
N GLY A 75 -0.28 -0.13 2.45
CA GLY A 75 1.03 -0.55 2.93
C GLY A 75 2.05 -0.85 1.84
N LEU A 76 1.59 -1.22 0.65
CA LEU A 76 2.47 -1.44 -0.50
C LEU A 76 2.91 -0.16 -1.21
N ILE A 77 2.29 1.00 -0.95
CA ILE A 77 2.71 2.26 -1.59
C ILE A 77 4.16 2.62 -1.26
N PRO A 78 4.61 2.66 0.01
CA PRO A 78 6.01 2.92 0.33
C PRO A 78 6.97 1.87 -0.25
N VAL A 79 6.55 0.60 -0.29
CA VAL A 79 7.35 -0.49 -0.85
C VAL A 79 7.52 -0.36 -2.36
N TYR A 80 6.43 -0.10 -3.09
CA TYR A 80 6.49 0.15 -4.53
C TYR A 80 7.24 1.43 -4.85
N LEU A 81 7.10 2.47 -4.04
CA LEU A 81 7.84 3.72 -4.23
C LEU A 81 9.35 3.50 -4.11
N ASP A 82 9.79 2.69 -3.14
CA ASP A 82 11.19 2.29 -3.02
C ASP A 82 11.66 1.56 -4.29
N ASN A 83 10.90 0.59 -4.78
CA ASN A 83 11.21 -0.13 -6.01
C ASN A 83 11.22 0.80 -7.25
N PHE A 84 10.27 1.72 -7.35
CA PHE A 84 10.15 2.65 -8.50
C PHE A 84 11.26 3.71 -8.54
N ARG A 85 11.85 4.08 -7.41
CA ARG A 85 13.02 4.96 -7.35
C ARG A 85 14.21 4.42 -8.13
N TYR A 86 14.32 3.10 -8.28
CA TYR A 86 15.34 2.48 -9.12
C TYR A 86 14.98 2.51 -10.61
N LEU A 87 13.70 2.64 -10.96
CA LEU A 87 13.22 2.60 -12.34
C LEU A 87 13.17 3.97 -13.02
N GLY A 88 13.18 5.08 -12.26
CA GLY A 88 13.10 6.42 -12.85
C GLY A 88 13.28 7.56 -11.87
N GLU A 89 13.70 8.72 -12.40
CA GLU A 89 13.94 9.93 -11.60
C GLU A 89 12.67 10.57 -11.05
N TYR A 90 11.52 10.30 -11.69
CA TYR A 90 10.24 10.90 -11.31
C TYR A 90 9.90 10.67 -9.83
N TYR A 91 10.15 9.47 -9.32
CA TYR A 91 9.80 9.08 -7.95
C TYR A 91 10.86 9.42 -6.89
N ARG A 92 12.04 9.89 -7.31
CA ARG A 92 13.11 10.25 -6.38
C ARG A 92 12.72 11.44 -5.51
N GLY A 93 12.97 11.34 -4.20
CA GLY A 93 12.72 12.43 -3.25
C GLY A 93 11.27 12.53 -2.76
N ILE A 94 10.31 11.80 -3.33
CA ILE A 94 8.96 11.70 -2.78
C ILE A 94 9.05 11.01 -1.41
N LYS A 95 8.46 11.63 -0.39
CA LYS A 95 8.42 11.13 0.98
C LYS A 95 7.12 10.39 1.27
N THR A 96 7.12 9.53 2.28
CA THR A 96 5.94 8.81 2.72
C THR A 96 5.71 8.91 4.21
N VAL A 97 4.43 9.05 4.60
CA VAL A 97 3.95 8.90 5.97
C VAL A 97 2.98 7.73 6.00
N MET A 98 3.16 6.81 6.94
CA MET A 98 2.24 5.70 7.20
C MET A 98 1.50 5.96 8.52
N THR A 99 0.17 6.06 8.47
CA THR A 99 -0.66 6.15 9.67
C THR A 99 -1.33 4.80 9.96
N ILE A 100 -1.14 4.31 11.19
CA ILE A 100 -1.77 3.09 11.70
C ILE A 100 -3.03 3.49 12.47
N HIS A 101 -4.21 3.12 11.96
CA HIS A 101 -5.48 3.31 12.64
C HIS A 101 -5.86 2.08 13.46
N ASN A 102 -5.58 0.88 12.93
CA ASN A 102 -5.86 -0.37 13.63
C ASN A 102 -4.81 -1.45 13.32
N LEU A 103 -3.92 -1.69 14.27
CA LEU A 103 -2.84 -2.66 14.15
C LEU A 103 -3.32 -4.12 14.00
N LYS A 104 -4.55 -4.42 14.40
CA LYS A 104 -5.12 -5.77 14.30
C LYS A 104 -5.17 -6.29 12.86
N PHE A 105 -5.37 -5.40 11.90
CA PHE A 105 -5.47 -5.75 10.48
C PHE A 105 -4.17 -5.41 9.76
N GLN A 106 -3.47 -6.43 9.26
CA GLN A 106 -2.11 -6.26 8.76
C GLN A 106 -1.93 -6.64 7.28
N GLY A 107 -2.94 -7.26 6.66
CA GLY A 107 -2.82 -7.72 5.28
C GLY A 107 -1.74 -8.80 5.15
N VAL A 108 -1.97 -9.94 5.82
CA VAL A 108 -1.01 -11.05 5.87
C VAL A 108 -1.47 -12.18 4.94
N TRP A 109 -0.56 -12.69 4.13
CA TRP A 109 -0.79 -13.85 3.27
C TRP A 109 0.52 -14.54 2.92
N ASP A 110 0.45 -15.77 2.39
CA ASP A 110 1.65 -16.53 2.04
C ASP A 110 2.59 -15.75 1.11
N THR A 111 3.86 -15.79 1.43
CA THR A 111 4.90 -14.99 0.75
C THR A 111 4.97 -15.28 -0.76
N LYS A 112 4.77 -16.53 -1.18
CA LYS A 112 4.85 -16.90 -2.59
C LYS A 112 3.73 -16.22 -3.40
N SER A 113 2.49 -16.32 -2.93
CA SER A 113 1.35 -15.68 -3.58
C SER A 113 1.48 -14.15 -3.60
N VAL A 114 1.87 -13.53 -2.49
CA VAL A 114 2.04 -12.07 -2.43
C VAL A 114 3.14 -11.60 -3.38
N ARG A 115 4.23 -12.36 -3.50
CA ARG A 115 5.30 -12.07 -4.45
C ARG A 115 4.82 -12.18 -5.91
N GLU A 116 4.05 -13.21 -6.24
CA GLU A 116 3.45 -13.38 -7.57
C GLU A 116 2.46 -12.25 -7.89
N ILE A 117 1.60 -11.88 -6.94
CA ILE A 117 0.63 -10.79 -7.07
C ILE A 117 1.34 -9.43 -7.27
N THR A 118 2.31 -9.13 -6.43
CA THR A 118 2.94 -7.80 -6.42
C THR A 118 3.97 -7.61 -7.53
N GLY A 119 4.60 -8.68 -7.99
CA GLY A 119 5.75 -8.65 -8.90
C GLY A 119 7.02 -8.08 -8.26
N LEU A 120 7.04 -7.91 -6.95
CA LEU A 120 8.22 -7.41 -6.24
C LEU A 120 9.32 -8.48 -6.16
N PRO A 121 10.61 -8.07 -6.24
CA PRO A 121 11.73 -8.98 -6.02
C PRO A 121 11.73 -9.65 -4.66
N GLU A 122 12.34 -10.83 -4.57
CA GLU A 122 12.49 -11.60 -3.32
C GLU A 122 13.14 -10.81 -2.18
N TYR A 123 13.98 -9.87 -2.52
CA TYR A 123 14.64 -8.94 -1.61
C TYR A 123 13.67 -8.23 -0.65
N TYR A 124 12.42 -8.00 -1.03
CA TYR A 124 11.41 -7.37 -0.18
C TYR A 124 10.78 -8.33 0.84
N PHE A 125 10.94 -9.65 0.65
CA PHE A 125 10.28 -10.69 1.44
C PHE A 125 11.23 -11.40 2.40
N VAL A 126 11.95 -10.61 3.19
CA VAL A 126 12.88 -11.09 4.23
C VAL A 126 12.47 -10.56 5.62
N PRO A 127 12.94 -11.16 6.75
CA PRO A 127 12.47 -10.85 8.11
C PRO A 127 12.56 -9.39 8.53
N ASP A 128 13.55 -8.65 8.07
CA ASP A 128 13.71 -7.21 8.37
C ASP A 128 12.89 -6.30 7.45
N LYS A 129 12.07 -6.87 6.54
CA LYS A 129 11.23 -6.12 5.60
C LYS A 129 9.78 -6.56 5.70
N MET A 130 9.24 -7.18 4.65
CA MET A 130 7.82 -7.55 4.60
C MET A 130 7.52 -8.91 5.21
N GLU A 131 8.50 -9.79 5.37
CA GLU A 131 8.25 -11.12 5.94
C GLU A 131 7.96 -11.02 7.44
N ALA A 132 6.92 -11.74 7.89
CA ALA A 132 6.57 -11.95 9.29
C ALA A 132 6.05 -13.39 9.46
N TYR A 133 6.75 -14.19 10.27
CA TYR A 133 6.39 -15.60 10.56
C TYR A 133 6.22 -16.48 9.32
N LYS A 134 7.07 -16.28 8.31
CA LYS A 134 7.10 -16.94 6.98
C LYS A 134 6.06 -16.43 5.98
N ASP A 135 5.15 -15.57 6.41
CA ASP A 135 4.17 -14.91 5.54
C ASP A 135 4.60 -13.48 5.19
N ALA A 136 4.04 -12.93 4.13
CA ALA A 136 4.20 -11.52 3.80
C ALA A 136 3.17 -10.68 4.55
N ASN A 137 3.61 -9.56 5.13
CA ASN A 137 2.78 -8.64 5.90
C ASN A 137 2.85 -7.24 5.27
N LEU A 138 1.74 -6.79 4.69
CA LEU A 138 1.67 -5.54 3.93
C LEU A 138 1.81 -4.31 4.82
N LEU A 139 1.22 -4.32 6.02
CA LEU A 139 1.38 -3.23 6.99
C LEU A 139 2.83 -3.11 7.45
N LYS A 140 3.49 -4.24 7.73
CA LYS A 140 4.92 -4.25 8.07
C LYS A 140 5.76 -3.64 6.94
N GLY A 141 5.47 -3.99 5.69
CA GLY A 141 6.12 -3.36 4.54
C GLY A 141 5.96 -1.84 4.54
N GLY A 142 4.74 -1.37 4.75
CA GLY A 142 4.44 0.05 4.85
C GLY A 142 5.21 0.75 5.98
N ILE A 143 5.30 0.13 7.16
CA ILE A 143 6.03 0.65 8.31
C ILE A 143 7.54 0.73 8.03
N VAL A 144 8.11 -0.33 7.47
CA VAL A 144 9.56 -0.44 7.23
C VAL A 144 10.04 0.55 6.17
N TYR A 145 9.22 0.79 5.13
CA TYR A 145 9.61 1.61 3.99
C TYR A 145 9.12 3.07 4.06
N ALA A 146 8.25 3.42 5.02
CA ALA A 146 7.82 4.81 5.20
C ALA A 146 8.91 5.68 5.83
N ASP A 147 9.01 6.94 5.40
CA ASP A 147 9.91 7.93 6.00
C ASP A 147 9.46 8.30 7.43
N LYS A 148 8.15 8.24 7.70
CA LYS A 148 7.55 8.47 9.03
C LYS A 148 6.38 7.53 9.28
N VAL A 149 6.24 7.09 10.53
CA VAL A 149 5.09 6.32 11.00
C VAL A 149 4.36 7.11 12.07
N THR A 150 3.04 7.16 11.97
CA THR A 150 2.16 7.85 12.91
C THR A 150 1.00 6.96 13.31
N THR A 151 0.28 7.37 14.35
CA THR A 151 -0.97 6.74 14.76
C THR A 151 -1.94 7.79 15.31
N VAL A 152 -3.17 7.38 15.63
CA VAL A 152 -4.31 8.27 15.86
C VAL A 152 -4.35 8.92 17.25
N SER A 153 -3.57 8.44 18.23
CA SER A 153 -3.48 9.07 19.57
C SER A 153 -2.20 8.68 20.30
N ASN A 154 -1.83 9.50 21.29
CA ASN A 154 -0.67 9.21 22.14
C ASN A 154 -0.82 7.92 22.93
N SER A 155 -2.01 7.65 23.47
CA SER A 155 -2.30 6.41 24.21
C SER A 155 -2.16 5.20 23.31
N TYR A 156 -2.70 5.24 22.11
CA TYR A 156 -2.57 4.16 21.15
C TYR A 156 -1.11 3.97 20.67
N ALA A 157 -0.35 5.06 20.55
CA ALA A 157 1.08 4.97 20.25
C ALA A 157 1.87 4.18 21.32
N GLU A 158 1.55 4.35 22.59
CA GLU A 158 2.18 3.56 23.66
C GLU A 158 1.70 2.09 23.65
N GLU A 159 0.42 1.86 23.41
CA GLU A 159 -0.15 0.51 23.32
C GLU A 159 0.51 -0.32 22.21
N ILE A 160 0.57 0.21 20.97
CA ILE A 160 1.09 -0.53 19.83
C ILE A 160 2.60 -0.81 19.90
N LYS A 161 3.39 0.01 20.61
CA LYS A 161 4.81 -0.26 20.87
C LYS A 161 5.03 -1.58 21.63
N THR A 162 4.09 -1.95 22.49
CA THR A 162 4.17 -3.19 23.26
C THR A 162 3.59 -4.39 22.53
N GLN A 163 2.66 -4.18 21.61
CA GLN A 163 2.03 -5.21 20.79
C GLN A 163 2.89 -5.60 19.56
N ILE A 164 3.54 -4.64 18.91
CA ILE A 164 4.42 -4.89 17.74
C ILE A 164 5.61 -5.79 18.10
N GLY A 165 6.11 -5.71 19.33
CA GLY A 165 7.17 -6.60 19.81
C GLY A 165 6.73 -8.05 20.05
N ARG A 166 5.43 -8.37 19.83
CA ARG A 166 4.83 -9.71 19.99
C ARG A 166 4.13 -10.23 18.72
N ALA A 167 4.08 -9.42 17.66
CA ALA A 167 3.47 -9.79 16.39
C ALA A 167 4.50 -10.21 15.35
#